data_37c253ff4dab0bffa24ac1139f19bb8b
#
_entry.id   37c253ff4dab0bffa24ac1139f19bb8b
#
_cell.length_a   1.000
_cell.length_b   1.000
_cell.length_c   1.000
_cell.angle_alpha   90.00
_cell.angle_beta   90.00
_cell.angle_gamma   90.00
#
_symmetry.space_group_name_H-M   'P 1'
#
loop_
_entity.id
_entity.type
_entity.pdbx_description
1 polymer ?
#
loop_
_entity_poly.entity_id
_entity_poly.type
_entity_poly.pdbx_seq_one_letter_code
_entity_poly.pdbx_strand_id
1 'polypeptide(L)'
;MKLGKILVTSAWPYIQHVLHLGNLLPILSADVMARYYRLKGHEVLFVSGSDVHGTPVEVEAVKQGVSPKELTDKNHELVVELFKRWAISFDNYTTTESPVHKEFVMDFHRKVAENGYVFTQESELPYCPNCKRFLPDRFVEGECPYCGYKGARGDQCEQCGRLLDPTKLIDARCSICGASPLFRRTVHWYFDLPRFSDQLREYITNNKQFPDNARNFSLRFIKEGLKPRPMTRDSDWGIPAPFEGAEGKTLYVWFENVLGYVSATIEYFKTHGDPDRWKEYWFDKDSKVLCFIGKDNIPFHTIIFPALLLATHEGYNLPWNVSTNEWLNFEGQKSSKSRKIGIWID
;
A
#
# COMPACT_ATOMS: atom_id res chain seq x y z
N MET A 1 -29.28 1.50 21.79
CA MET A 1 -27.88 1.86 21.50
C MET A 1 -27.87 2.74 20.27
N LYS A 2 -27.21 3.89 20.32
CA LYS A 2 -27.01 4.71 19.12
C LYS A 2 -26.22 3.87 18.12
N LEU A 3 -26.77 3.66 16.93
CA LEU A 3 -26.10 2.89 15.88
C LEU A 3 -24.95 3.74 15.36
N GLY A 4 -23.71 3.26 15.57
CA GLY A 4 -22.50 3.99 15.15
C GLY A 4 -22.22 3.88 13.65
N LYS A 5 -21.39 4.78 13.13
CA LYS A 5 -20.88 4.72 11.76
C LYS A 5 -19.76 3.70 11.66
N ILE A 6 -19.75 2.95 10.58
CA ILE A 6 -18.74 1.92 10.33
C ILE A 6 -18.16 2.11 8.93
N LEU A 7 -16.87 2.39 8.87
CA LEU A 7 -16.11 2.36 7.64
C LEU A 7 -15.48 0.98 7.48
N VAL A 8 -15.85 0.27 6.45
CA VAL A 8 -15.23 -0.99 6.05
C VAL A 8 -14.33 -0.73 4.86
N THR A 9 -13.11 -1.24 4.91
CA THR A 9 -12.13 -1.10 3.84
C THR A 9 -11.48 -2.44 3.53
N SER A 10 -11.05 -2.64 2.29
CA SER A 10 -10.17 -3.75 1.92
C SER A 10 -8.88 -3.23 1.30
N ALA A 11 -7.77 -3.94 1.49
CA ALA A 11 -6.49 -3.56 0.88
C ALA A 11 -6.63 -3.42 -0.63
N TRP A 12 -6.13 -2.30 -1.15
CA TRP A 12 -6.19 -2.01 -2.58
C TRP A 12 -5.24 -2.93 -3.34
N PRO A 13 -5.76 -3.75 -4.28
CA PRO A 13 -4.90 -4.65 -5.04
C PRO A 13 -4.13 -3.92 -6.13
N TYR A 14 -2.87 -4.29 -6.33
CA TYR A 14 -2.16 -3.97 -7.58
C TYR A 14 -2.87 -4.61 -8.76
N ILE A 15 -3.11 -3.84 -9.81
CA ILE A 15 -3.86 -4.28 -10.99
C ILE A 15 -3.01 -4.41 -12.26
N GLN A 16 -1.72 -4.73 -12.13
CA GLN A 16 -0.88 -5.06 -13.30
C GLN A 16 -1.39 -6.30 -14.07
N HIS A 17 -2.22 -7.14 -13.45
CA HIS A 17 -2.90 -8.31 -14.02
C HIS A 17 -4.27 -8.47 -13.39
N VAL A 18 -5.12 -9.34 -13.96
CA VAL A 18 -6.35 -9.81 -13.33
C VAL A 18 -6.05 -10.35 -11.93
N LEU A 19 -7.01 -10.23 -11.03
CA LEU A 19 -6.87 -10.68 -9.65
C LEU A 19 -6.98 -12.21 -9.54
N HIS A 20 -6.26 -12.79 -8.59
CA HIS A 20 -6.44 -14.19 -8.19
C HIS A 20 -7.25 -14.28 -6.88
N LEU A 21 -7.73 -15.47 -6.54
CA LEU A 21 -8.53 -15.70 -5.35
C LEU A 21 -7.89 -15.17 -4.06
N GLY A 22 -6.55 -15.21 -3.95
CA GLY A 22 -5.84 -14.65 -2.80
C GLY A 22 -5.99 -13.13 -2.64
N ASN A 23 -6.21 -12.39 -3.74
CA ASN A 23 -6.54 -10.97 -3.69
C ASN A 23 -8.03 -10.74 -3.36
N LEU A 24 -8.90 -11.64 -3.80
CA LEU A 24 -10.33 -11.56 -3.57
C LEU A 24 -10.70 -11.86 -2.11
N LEU A 25 -9.93 -12.70 -1.42
CA LEU A 25 -10.24 -13.15 -0.06
C LEU A 25 -10.44 -12.02 0.95
N PRO A 26 -9.53 -11.03 1.12
CA PRO A 26 -9.79 -9.89 1.99
C PRO A 26 -10.98 -9.04 1.54
N ILE A 27 -11.23 -8.92 0.23
CA ILE A 27 -12.35 -8.16 -0.33
C ILE A 27 -13.68 -8.84 0.02
N LEU A 28 -13.79 -10.16 -0.15
CA LEU A 28 -14.99 -10.93 0.24
C LEU A 28 -15.22 -10.87 1.74
N SER A 29 -14.16 -10.95 2.54
CA SER A 29 -14.26 -10.84 4.00
C SER A 29 -14.79 -9.47 4.42
N ALA A 30 -14.34 -8.41 3.74
CA ALA A 30 -14.84 -7.04 3.95
C ALA A 30 -16.32 -6.91 3.53
N ASP A 31 -16.71 -7.46 2.37
CA ASP A 31 -18.08 -7.41 1.88
C ASP A 31 -19.06 -8.13 2.82
N VAL A 32 -18.69 -9.31 3.30
CA VAL A 32 -19.48 -10.04 4.31
C VAL A 32 -19.68 -9.19 5.56
N MET A 33 -18.63 -8.54 6.04
CA MET A 33 -18.70 -7.71 7.24
C MET A 33 -19.52 -6.43 7.01
N ALA A 34 -19.38 -5.79 5.84
CA ALA A 34 -20.19 -4.62 5.48
C ALA A 34 -21.68 -4.98 5.45
N ARG A 35 -22.04 -6.10 4.82
CA ARG A 35 -23.44 -6.61 4.80
C ARG A 35 -23.94 -6.93 6.19
N TYR A 36 -23.12 -7.58 7.02
CA TYR A 36 -23.47 -7.90 8.40
C TYR A 36 -23.85 -6.65 9.21
N TYR A 37 -23.02 -5.62 9.17
CA TYR A 37 -23.27 -4.39 9.91
C TYR A 37 -24.46 -3.59 9.35
N ARG A 38 -24.69 -3.61 8.02
CA ARG A 38 -25.90 -3.04 7.40
C ARG A 38 -27.16 -3.75 7.89
N LEU A 39 -27.15 -5.09 7.97
CA LEU A 39 -28.26 -5.88 8.52
C LEU A 39 -28.51 -5.61 10.01
N LYS A 40 -27.46 -5.24 10.76
CA LYS A 40 -27.57 -4.80 12.16
C LYS A 40 -28.10 -3.37 12.31
N GLY A 41 -28.34 -2.66 11.21
CA GLY A 41 -28.86 -1.29 11.20
C GLY A 41 -27.81 -0.21 11.38
N HIS A 42 -26.51 -0.53 11.33
CA HIS A 42 -25.45 0.48 11.34
C HIS A 42 -25.41 1.26 10.02
N GLU A 43 -24.97 2.51 10.10
CA GLU A 43 -24.59 3.28 8.92
C GLU A 43 -23.21 2.82 8.46
N VAL A 44 -23.16 2.12 7.32
CA VAL A 44 -21.93 1.47 6.81
C VAL A 44 -21.52 2.09 5.50
N LEU A 45 -20.26 2.47 5.40
CA LEU A 45 -19.62 2.82 4.14
C LEU A 45 -18.53 1.78 3.84
N PHE A 46 -18.59 1.15 2.67
CA PHE A 46 -17.60 0.19 2.21
C PHE A 46 -16.83 0.73 1.02
N VAL A 47 -15.55 1.06 1.24
CA VAL A 47 -14.69 1.65 0.22
C VAL A 47 -13.45 0.81 -0.04
N SER A 48 -12.99 0.82 -1.29
CA SER A 48 -11.70 0.29 -1.71
C SER A 48 -11.29 0.93 -3.03
N GLY A 49 -10.25 0.41 -3.66
CA GLY A 49 -9.79 0.90 -4.96
C GLY A 49 -8.68 0.05 -5.56
N SER A 50 -8.31 0.39 -6.78
CA SER A 50 -7.19 -0.18 -7.49
C SER A 50 -5.91 0.59 -7.20
N ASP A 51 -4.87 -0.13 -6.77
CA ASP A 51 -3.52 0.40 -6.70
C ASP A 51 -2.89 0.31 -8.10
N VAL A 52 -2.71 1.47 -8.72
CA VAL A 52 -2.22 1.57 -10.10
C VAL A 52 -0.78 2.06 -10.18
N HIS A 53 -0.18 2.46 -9.07
CA HIS A 53 1.19 2.95 -9.01
C HIS A 53 2.19 1.85 -8.61
N GLY A 54 3.47 2.21 -8.63
CA GLY A 54 4.55 1.36 -8.15
C GLY A 54 5.16 0.44 -9.21
N THR A 55 6.33 -0.04 -8.84
CA THR A 55 7.24 -0.82 -9.68
C THR A 55 6.61 -2.05 -10.39
N PRO A 56 5.70 -2.82 -9.77
CA PRO A 56 5.10 -3.98 -10.45
C PRO A 56 4.32 -3.60 -11.72
N VAL A 57 3.64 -2.46 -11.70
CA VAL A 57 2.88 -1.92 -12.83
C VAL A 57 3.83 -1.45 -13.93
N GLU A 58 4.86 -0.68 -13.56
CA GLU A 58 5.85 -0.18 -14.53
C GLU A 58 6.57 -1.32 -15.26
N VAL A 59 7.03 -2.34 -14.50
CA VAL A 59 7.71 -3.51 -15.10
C VAL A 59 6.80 -4.24 -16.07
N GLU A 60 5.52 -4.41 -15.73
CA GLU A 60 4.58 -5.11 -16.59
C GLU A 60 4.22 -4.28 -17.83
N ALA A 61 4.04 -2.98 -17.69
CA ALA A 61 3.79 -2.07 -18.81
C ALA A 61 4.94 -2.10 -19.83
N VAL A 62 6.19 -2.06 -19.35
CA VAL A 62 7.37 -2.19 -20.22
C VAL A 62 7.37 -3.53 -20.95
N LYS A 63 7.03 -4.64 -20.29
CA LYS A 63 6.97 -5.97 -20.92
C LYS A 63 5.92 -6.06 -22.02
N GLN A 64 4.78 -5.38 -21.83
CA GLN A 64 3.68 -5.35 -22.80
C GLN A 64 3.84 -4.26 -23.88
N GLY A 65 4.84 -3.38 -23.76
CA GLY A 65 5.07 -2.29 -24.71
C GLY A 65 3.99 -1.21 -24.69
N VAL A 66 3.34 -1.01 -23.53
CA VAL A 66 2.28 -0.01 -23.31
C VAL A 66 2.68 0.96 -22.19
N SER A 67 1.99 2.07 -22.07
CA SER A 67 2.19 2.95 -20.91
C SER A 67 1.58 2.35 -19.63
N PRO A 68 2.12 2.65 -18.43
CA PRO A 68 1.51 2.25 -17.17
C PRO A 68 0.04 2.64 -17.06
N LYS A 69 -0.30 3.85 -17.55
CA LYS A 69 -1.68 4.35 -17.54
C LYS A 69 -2.62 3.48 -18.39
N GLU A 70 -2.25 3.18 -19.64
CA GLU A 70 -3.06 2.33 -20.53
C GLU A 70 -3.29 0.94 -19.93
N LEU A 71 -2.23 0.35 -19.34
CA LEU A 71 -2.31 -0.95 -18.67
C LEU A 71 -3.31 -0.91 -17.52
N THR A 72 -3.20 0.09 -16.67
CA THR A 72 -3.99 0.18 -15.44
C THR A 72 -5.42 0.63 -15.67
N ASP A 73 -5.67 1.55 -16.60
CA ASP A 73 -7.04 1.95 -16.97
C ASP A 73 -7.84 0.73 -17.46
N LYS A 74 -7.29 -0.03 -18.41
CA LYS A 74 -7.89 -1.26 -18.92
C LYS A 74 -8.17 -2.28 -17.80
N ASN A 75 -7.18 -2.51 -16.94
CA ASN A 75 -7.31 -3.51 -15.88
C ASN A 75 -8.27 -3.03 -14.78
N HIS A 76 -8.34 -1.71 -14.51
CA HIS A 76 -9.30 -1.16 -13.56
C HIS A 76 -10.75 -1.40 -14.02
N GLU A 77 -11.05 -1.09 -15.28
CA GLU A 77 -12.37 -1.34 -15.87
C GLU A 77 -12.76 -2.82 -15.76
N LEU A 78 -11.83 -3.73 -16.09
CA LEU A 78 -12.05 -5.17 -15.97
C LEU A 78 -12.31 -5.59 -14.52
N VAL A 79 -11.51 -5.10 -13.56
CA VAL A 79 -11.67 -5.43 -12.15
C VAL A 79 -13.00 -4.92 -11.59
N VAL A 80 -13.42 -3.70 -11.98
CA VAL A 80 -14.74 -3.16 -11.61
C VAL A 80 -15.86 -4.04 -12.12
N GLU A 81 -15.79 -4.50 -13.38
CA GLU A 81 -16.79 -5.39 -13.95
C GLU A 81 -16.82 -6.76 -13.25
N LEU A 82 -15.66 -7.33 -12.95
CA LEU A 82 -15.56 -8.57 -12.18
C LEU A 82 -16.20 -8.44 -10.79
N PHE A 83 -15.97 -7.33 -10.08
CA PHE A 83 -16.60 -7.12 -8.78
C PHE A 83 -18.11 -6.97 -8.85
N LYS A 84 -18.65 -6.38 -9.92
CA LYS A 84 -20.10 -6.39 -10.17
C LYS A 84 -20.63 -7.81 -10.36
N ARG A 85 -19.96 -8.64 -11.17
CA ARG A 85 -20.31 -10.06 -11.37
C ARG A 85 -20.26 -10.87 -10.08
N TRP A 86 -19.29 -10.57 -9.19
CA TRP A 86 -19.16 -11.16 -7.86
C TRP A 86 -20.12 -10.54 -6.83
N ALA A 87 -20.95 -9.58 -7.24
CA ALA A 87 -21.88 -8.84 -6.39
C ALA A 87 -21.25 -8.23 -5.13
N ILE A 88 -19.99 -7.76 -5.22
CA ILE A 88 -19.33 -7.05 -4.12
C ILE A 88 -20.03 -5.71 -3.91
N SER A 89 -20.42 -5.42 -2.67
CA SER A 89 -21.30 -4.29 -2.33
C SER A 89 -20.54 -3.01 -1.96
N PHE A 90 -19.49 -2.66 -2.71
CA PHE A 90 -18.81 -1.37 -2.52
C PHE A 90 -19.77 -0.19 -2.66
N ASP A 91 -19.64 0.79 -1.77
CA ASP A 91 -20.25 2.11 -1.95
C ASP A 91 -19.36 2.99 -2.85
N ASN A 92 -18.02 2.86 -2.72
CA ASN A 92 -17.06 3.46 -3.64
C ASN A 92 -15.89 2.51 -3.90
N TYR A 93 -15.61 2.23 -5.18
CA TYR A 93 -14.41 1.55 -5.65
C TYR A 93 -13.71 2.45 -6.66
N THR A 94 -12.59 3.03 -6.28
CA THR A 94 -11.87 4.06 -7.03
C THR A 94 -10.45 3.62 -7.42
N THR A 95 -9.54 4.53 -7.68
CA THR A 95 -8.16 4.26 -8.09
C THR A 95 -7.21 5.29 -7.50
N THR A 96 -5.93 4.94 -7.32
CA THR A 96 -4.89 5.90 -6.90
C THR A 96 -4.62 7.00 -7.94
N GLU A 97 -5.13 6.85 -9.18
CA GLU A 97 -5.13 7.91 -10.21
C GLU A 97 -6.25 8.94 -10.03
N SER A 98 -7.23 8.72 -9.13
CA SER A 98 -8.28 9.69 -8.84
C SER A 98 -7.71 11.07 -8.50
N PRO A 99 -8.22 12.16 -9.10
CA PRO A 99 -7.80 13.51 -8.74
C PRO A 99 -8.00 13.82 -7.26
N VAL A 100 -9.09 13.31 -6.65
CA VAL A 100 -9.36 13.48 -5.21
C VAL A 100 -8.29 12.80 -4.36
N HIS A 101 -7.86 11.61 -4.79
CA HIS A 101 -6.80 10.88 -4.09
C HIS A 101 -5.46 11.64 -4.18
N LYS A 102 -5.06 12.05 -5.38
CA LYS A 102 -3.80 12.78 -5.60
C LYS A 102 -3.73 14.07 -4.80
N GLU A 103 -4.78 14.89 -4.87
CA GLU A 103 -4.89 16.14 -4.12
C GLU A 103 -4.75 15.88 -2.61
N PHE A 104 -5.56 14.97 -2.09
CA PHE A 104 -5.56 14.63 -0.66
C PHE A 104 -4.19 14.12 -0.19
N VAL A 105 -3.57 13.20 -0.92
CA VAL A 105 -2.27 12.61 -0.56
C VAL A 105 -1.17 13.66 -0.53
N MET A 106 -1.14 14.56 -1.53
CA MET A 106 -0.14 15.63 -1.57
C MET A 106 -0.30 16.59 -0.38
N ASP A 107 -1.52 17.02 -0.07
CA ASP A 107 -1.79 17.93 1.05
C ASP A 107 -1.50 17.26 2.40
N PHE A 108 -1.85 16.00 2.53
CA PHE A 108 -1.57 15.20 3.73
C PHE A 108 -0.05 15.12 4.00
N HIS A 109 0.75 14.82 2.99
CA HIS A 109 2.20 14.70 3.17
C HIS A 109 2.92 16.03 3.36
N ARG A 110 2.41 17.13 2.78
CA ARG A 110 2.90 18.49 3.12
C ARG A 110 2.72 18.75 4.61
N LYS A 111 1.55 18.44 5.15
CA LYS A 111 1.28 18.61 6.58
C LYS A 111 2.16 17.74 7.47
N VAL A 112 2.40 16.50 7.08
CA VAL A 112 3.34 15.60 7.81
C VAL A 112 4.76 16.18 7.81
N ALA A 113 5.19 16.78 6.70
CA ALA A 113 6.50 17.44 6.59
C ALA A 113 6.57 18.73 7.44
N GLU A 114 5.54 19.58 7.38
CA GLU A 114 5.41 20.81 8.18
C GLU A 114 5.45 20.52 9.68
N ASN A 115 4.90 19.38 10.12
CA ASN A 115 4.97 18.91 11.50
C ASN A 115 6.35 18.33 11.90
N GLY A 116 7.33 18.35 11.00
CA GLY A 116 8.72 17.97 11.28
C GLY A 116 8.97 16.47 11.38
N TYR A 117 8.16 15.65 10.69
CA TYR A 117 8.32 14.18 10.63
C TYR A 117 8.97 13.68 9.35
N VAL A 118 9.41 14.58 8.48
CA VAL A 118 10.08 14.24 7.22
C VAL A 118 11.47 14.89 7.20
N PHE A 119 12.46 14.13 6.80
CA PHE A 119 13.85 14.60 6.65
C PHE A 119 14.47 13.98 5.40
N THR A 120 15.54 14.58 4.89
CA THR A 120 16.28 14.08 3.72
C THR A 120 17.45 13.22 4.13
N GLN A 121 17.71 12.19 3.33
CA GLN A 121 18.90 11.36 3.45
C GLN A 121 19.45 11.01 2.09
N GLU A 122 20.76 11.11 1.92
CA GLU A 122 21.45 10.62 0.73
C GLU A 122 21.52 9.09 0.76
N SER A 123 21.25 8.47 -0.39
CA SER A 123 21.31 7.03 -0.59
C SER A 123 22.04 6.72 -1.88
N GLU A 124 22.78 5.62 -1.91
CA GLU A 124 23.38 5.11 -3.12
C GLU A 124 22.48 4.01 -3.69
N LEU A 125 21.98 4.20 -4.93
CA LEU A 125 21.04 3.30 -5.57
C LEU A 125 21.57 2.81 -6.94
N PRO A 126 21.17 1.60 -7.39
CA PRO A 126 21.52 1.10 -8.71
C PRO A 126 20.85 1.95 -9.81
N TYR A 127 21.63 2.30 -10.80
CA TYR A 127 21.23 3.07 -11.98
C TYR A 127 21.60 2.32 -13.24
N CYS A 128 20.66 2.14 -14.14
CA CYS A 128 20.91 1.52 -15.44
C CYS A 128 21.38 2.57 -16.47
N PRO A 129 22.61 2.48 -17.00
CA PRO A 129 23.08 3.43 -18.00
C PRO A 129 22.37 3.27 -19.35
N ASN A 130 21.91 2.06 -19.70
CA ASN A 130 21.19 1.79 -20.94
C ASN A 130 19.74 2.31 -20.89
N CYS A 131 19.02 2.02 -19.81
CA CYS A 131 17.64 2.49 -19.63
C CYS A 131 17.58 3.95 -19.12
N LYS A 132 18.73 4.53 -18.73
CA LYS A 132 18.88 5.90 -18.21
C LYS A 132 17.95 6.20 -17.01
N ARG A 133 17.78 5.22 -16.11
CA ARG A 133 16.92 5.34 -14.95
C ARG A 133 17.51 4.64 -13.71
N PHE A 134 17.10 5.09 -12.53
CA PHE A 134 17.32 4.34 -11.30
C PHE A 134 16.54 3.03 -11.34
N LEU A 135 17.02 2.04 -10.61
CA LEU A 135 16.44 0.70 -10.54
C LEU A 135 15.92 0.41 -9.12
N PRO A 136 14.79 1.01 -8.71
CA PRO A 136 14.23 0.72 -7.41
C PRO A 136 13.69 -0.71 -7.35
N ASP A 137 13.81 -1.33 -6.18
CA ASP A 137 13.13 -2.57 -5.80
C ASP A 137 13.25 -3.69 -6.86
N ARG A 138 12.20 -3.88 -7.67
CA ARG A 138 12.09 -4.98 -8.64
C ARG A 138 12.71 -4.72 -10.01
N PHE A 139 13.25 -3.54 -10.22
CA PHE A 139 14.00 -3.23 -11.46
C PHE A 139 15.44 -3.73 -11.43
N VAL A 140 15.94 -4.19 -10.28
CA VAL A 140 17.22 -4.88 -10.18
C VAL A 140 17.02 -6.31 -9.69
N GLU A 141 17.71 -7.24 -10.29
CA GLU A 141 17.75 -8.64 -9.90
C GLU A 141 19.19 -9.17 -9.90
N GLY A 142 19.42 -10.22 -9.12
CA GLY A 142 20.75 -10.82 -9.01
C GLY A 142 20.72 -12.04 -8.11
N GLU A 143 21.90 -12.47 -7.65
CA GLU A 143 22.01 -13.59 -6.70
C GLU A 143 21.93 -13.07 -5.26
N CYS A 144 21.12 -13.75 -4.45
CA CYS A 144 20.96 -13.42 -3.03
C CYS A 144 22.26 -13.68 -2.26
N PRO A 145 22.82 -12.70 -1.55
CA PRO A 145 24.05 -12.88 -0.78
C PRO A 145 23.90 -13.81 0.43
N TYR A 146 22.68 -14.19 0.80
CA TYR A 146 22.40 -15.03 1.97
C TYR A 146 22.10 -16.49 1.62
N CYS A 147 21.51 -16.78 0.47
CA CYS A 147 21.10 -18.14 0.12
C CYS A 147 21.49 -18.59 -1.29
N GLY A 148 22.15 -17.75 -2.09
CA GLY A 148 22.59 -18.09 -3.44
C GLY A 148 21.48 -18.17 -4.49
N TYR A 149 20.25 -17.73 -4.17
CA TYR A 149 19.16 -17.74 -5.13
C TYR A 149 19.39 -16.70 -6.26
N LYS A 150 19.44 -17.16 -7.50
CA LYS A 150 19.80 -16.34 -8.68
C LYS A 150 18.70 -15.42 -9.22
N GLY A 151 17.51 -15.46 -8.65
CA GLY A 151 16.36 -14.61 -9.01
C GLY A 151 15.96 -13.64 -7.91
N ALA A 152 16.89 -13.30 -7.02
CA ALA A 152 16.63 -12.35 -5.93
C ALA A 152 16.45 -10.93 -6.49
N ARG A 153 15.46 -10.21 -5.95
CA ARG A 153 15.16 -8.83 -6.32
C ARG A 153 15.74 -7.86 -5.31
N GLY A 154 15.86 -6.58 -5.67
CA GLY A 154 16.55 -5.59 -4.86
C GLY A 154 15.89 -5.32 -3.50
N ASP A 155 14.60 -5.62 -3.33
CA ASP A 155 13.83 -5.39 -2.11
C ASP A 155 13.80 -6.61 -1.18
N GLN A 156 13.64 -7.82 -1.73
CA GLN A 156 13.48 -9.04 -0.94
C GLN A 156 13.83 -10.29 -1.75
N CYS A 157 14.48 -11.25 -1.10
CA CYS A 157 14.68 -12.58 -1.68
C CYS A 157 13.40 -13.41 -1.59
N GLU A 158 12.87 -13.84 -2.73
CA GLU A 158 11.66 -14.67 -2.78
C GLU A 158 11.88 -16.08 -2.24
N GLN A 159 13.15 -16.56 -2.19
CA GLN A 159 13.49 -17.89 -1.70
C GLN A 159 13.60 -17.93 -0.17
N CYS A 160 14.40 -17.05 0.44
CA CYS A 160 14.67 -17.06 1.87
C CYS A 160 13.87 -16.00 2.65
N GLY A 161 13.12 -15.13 1.98
CA GLY A 161 12.28 -14.10 2.59
C GLY A 161 13.02 -12.92 3.21
N ARG A 162 14.35 -12.87 3.15
CA ARG A 162 15.14 -11.77 3.72
C ARG A 162 15.00 -10.51 2.91
N LEU A 163 14.88 -9.38 3.60
CA LEU A 163 15.02 -8.07 2.99
C LEU A 163 16.44 -7.91 2.46
N LEU A 164 16.56 -7.37 1.27
CA LEU A 164 17.83 -7.17 0.57
C LEU A 164 18.15 -5.68 0.46
N ASP A 165 19.43 -5.41 0.38
CA ASP A 165 19.99 -4.15 -0.05
C ASP A 165 20.44 -4.36 -1.52
N PRO A 166 19.89 -3.61 -2.48
CA PRO A 166 20.23 -3.81 -3.89
C PRO A 166 21.72 -3.63 -4.20
N THR A 167 22.45 -2.88 -3.35
CA THR A 167 23.91 -2.70 -3.49
C THR A 167 24.72 -3.97 -3.14
N LYS A 168 24.09 -4.93 -2.46
CA LYS A 168 24.71 -6.18 -2.01
C LYS A 168 24.33 -7.40 -2.83
N LEU A 169 23.47 -7.24 -3.84
CA LEU A 169 23.17 -8.32 -4.77
C LEU A 169 24.42 -8.73 -5.54
N ILE A 170 24.66 -10.04 -5.64
CA ILE A 170 25.75 -10.60 -6.44
C ILE A 170 25.28 -10.63 -7.90
N ASP A 171 26.16 -10.25 -8.83
CA ASP A 171 25.86 -10.17 -10.27
C ASP A 171 24.57 -9.40 -10.58
N ALA A 172 24.38 -8.26 -9.92
CA ALA A 172 23.20 -7.41 -10.09
C ALA A 172 23.01 -6.99 -11.55
N ARG A 173 21.78 -7.08 -12.05
CA ARG A 173 21.38 -6.73 -13.42
C ARG A 173 20.09 -5.96 -13.47
N CYS A 174 19.97 -5.09 -14.45
CA CYS A 174 18.70 -4.43 -14.78
C CYS A 174 17.69 -5.46 -15.29
N SER A 175 16.53 -5.58 -14.66
CA SER A 175 15.48 -6.54 -15.05
C SER A 175 14.82 -6.21 -16.40
N ILE A 176 15.06 -5.00 -16.96
CA ILE A 176 14.54 -4.58 -18.26
C ILE A 176 15.48 -4.98 -19.40
N CYS A 177 16.77 -4.64 -19.30
CA CYS A 177 17.72 -4.78 -20.42
C CYS A 177 18.90 -5.72 -20.13
N GLY A 178 19.00 -6.30 -18.93
CA GLY A 178 20.07 -7.20 -18.53
C GLY A 178 21.42 -6.53 -18.26
N ALA A 179 21.57 -5.22 -18.46
CA ALA A 179 22.84 -4.52 -18.24
C ALA A 179 23.20 -4.48 -16.75
N SER A 180 24.50 -4.52 -16.44
CA SER A 180 24.99 -4.30 -15.09
C SER A 180 24.75 -2.84 -14.67
N PRO A 181 24.16 -2.59 -13.49
CA PRO A 181 23.90 -1.24 -13.03
C PRO A 181 25.21 -0.56 -12.55
N LEU A 182 25.21 0.77 -12.64
CA LEU A 182 26.12 1.63 -11.90
C LEU A 182 25.45 2.04 -10.60
N PHE A 183 26.22 2.41 -9.58
CA PHE A 183 25.67 2.98 -8.36
C PHE A 183 25.80 4.50 -8.40
N ARG A 184 24.70 5.21 -8.11
CA ARG A 184 24.63 6.67 -8.08
C ARG A 184 23.98 7.15 -6.80
N ARG A 185 24.48 8.28 -6.31
CA ARG A 185 23.87 8.96 -5.17
C ARG A 185 22.61 9.67 -5.59
N THR A 186 21.60 9.58 -4.72
CA THR A 186 20.33 10.28 -4.84
C THR A 186 19.84 10.65 -3.45
N VAL A 187 19.07 11.75 -3.35
CA VAL A 187 18.48 12.18 -2.08
C VAL A 187 17.05 11.72 -2.04
N HIS A 188 16.67 11.11 -0.92
CA HIS A 188 15.28 10.72 -0.67
C HIS A 188 14.76 11.36 0.61
N TRP A 189 13.45 11.55 0.69
CA TRP A 189 12.71 12.00 1.87
C TRP A 189 12.29 10.79 2.67
N TYR A 190 12.54 10.86 3.98
CA TYR A 190 12.28 9.77 4.92
C TYR A 190 11.28 10.20 5.96
N PHE A 191 10.32 9.33 6.25
CA PHE A 191 9.42 9.47 7.38
C PHE A 191 10.10 8.99 8.66
N ASP A 192 10.10 9.82 9.70
CA ASP A 192 10.71 9.53 11.00
C ASP A 192 9.80 8.63 11.85
N LEU A 193 9.57 7.42 11.34
CA LEU A 193 8.71 6.41 11.96
C LEU A 193 9.09 6.06 13.41
N PRO A 194 10.39 6.03 13.81
CA PRO A 194 10.79 5.76 15.20
C PRO A 194 10.12 6.65 16.24
N ARG A 195 9.81 7.90 15.92
CA ARG A 195 9.15 8.85 16.84
C ARG A 195 7.77 8.41 17.32
N PHE A 196 7.14 7.49 16.61
CA PHE A 196 5.80 6.96 16.94
C PHE A 196 5.84 5.63 17.70
N SER A 197 7.02 5.10 18.04
CA SER A 197 7.18 3.76 18.62
C SER A 197 6.34 3.53 19.88
N ASP A 198 6.33 4.48 20.81
CA ASP A 198 5.60 4.34 22.08
C ASP A 198 4.10 4.49 21.89
N GLN A 199 3.64 5.47 21.08
CA GLN A 199 2.25 5.66 20.76
C GLN A 199 1.65 4.44 20.02
N LEU A 200 2.40 3.87 19.06
CA LEU A 200 1.99 2.68 18.34
C LEU A 200 1.95 1.44 19.25
N ARG A 201 2.92 1.31 20.15
CA ARG A 201 2.92 0.21 21.14
C ARG A 201 1.70 0.30 22.04
N GLU A 202 1.39 1.48 22.57
CA GLU A 202 0.21 1.73 23.39
C GLU A 202 -1.09 1.43 22.62
N TYR A 203 -1.23 1.97 21.41
CA TYR A 203 -2.38 1.74 20.54
C TYR A 203 -2.62 0.24 20.29
N ILE A 204 -1.58 -0.51 19.90
CA ILE A 204 -1.71 -1.94 19.57
C ILE A 204 -1.97 -2.78 20.83
N THR A 205 -1.33 -2.46 21.96
CA THR A 205 -1.50 -3.20 23.22
C THR A 205 -2.92 -3.02 23.76
N ASN A 206 -3.46 -1.80 23.70
CA ASN A 206 -4.78 -1.47 24.22
C ASN A 206 -5.92 -1.86 23.27
N ASN A 207 -5.63 -2.06 21.98
CA ASN A 207 -6.64 -2.46 21.00
C ASN A 207 -6.91 -3.96 21.06
N LYS A 208 -7.98 -4.34 21.76
CA LYS A 208 -8.41 -5.74 21.94
C LYS A 208 -9.10 -6.33 20.71
N GLN A 209 -9.36 -5.52 19.68
CA GLN A 209 -10.06 -5.97 18.46
C GLN A 209 -9.09 -6.54 17.42
N PHE A 210 -7.80 -6.26 17.54
CA PHE A 210 -6.81 -6.83 16.63
C PHE A 210 -6.71 -8.34 16.79
N PRO A 211 -6.76 -9.12 15.69
CA PRO A 211 -6.47 -10.54 15.74
C PRO A 211 -5.02 -10.79 16.18
N ASP A 212 -4.77 -11.95 16.78
CA ASP A 212 -3.49 -12.27 17.40
C ASP A 212 -2.32 -12.22 16.42
N ASN A 213 -2.51 -12.63 15.16
CA ASN A 213 -1.47 -12.57 14.15
C ASN A 213 -1.04 -11.13 13.86
N ALA A 214 -1.98 -10.21 13.68
CA ALA A 214 -1.69 -8.78 13.46
C ALA A 214 -1.04 -8.15 14.70
N ARG A 215 -1.60 -8.40 15.89
CA ARG A 215 -1.07 -7.87 17.17
C ARG A 215 0.36 -8.33 17.42
N ASN A 216 0.58 -9.64 17.40
CA ASN A 216 1.87 -10.24 17.76
C ASN A 216 2.97 -9.85 16.77
N PHE A 217 2.64 -9.81 15.46
CA PHE A 217 3.57 -9.32 14.44
C PHE A 217 3.98 -7.87 14.73
N SER A 218 3.00 -7.00 14.96
CA SER A 218 3.22 -5.57 15.14
C SER A 218 4.04 -5.25 16.41
N LEU A 219 3.72 -5.89 17.52
CA LEU A 219 4.48 -5.69 18.77
C LEU A 219 5.91 -6.21 18.65
N ARG A 220 6.14 -7.33 17.95
CA ARG A 220 7.49 -7.82 17.65
C ARG A 220 8.24 -6.83 16.77
N PHE A 221 7.60 -6.32 15.70
CA PHE A 221 8.22 -5.36 14.78
C PHE A 221 8.64 -4.07 15.48
N ILE A 222 7.82 -3.55 16.41
CA ILE A 222 8.18 -2.40 17.25
C ILE A 222 9.33 -2.75 18.19
N LYS A 223 9.31 -3.94 18.80
CA LYS A 223 10.38 -4.39 19.73
C LYS A 223 11.74 -4.52 19.04
N GLU A 224 11.76 -4.93 17.77
CA GLU A 224 13.00 -5.02 16.97
C GLU A 224 13.57 -3.62 16.62
N GLY A 225 12.82 -2.56 16.86
CA GLY A 225 13.20 -1.17 16.61
C GLY A 225 12.72 -0.66 15.24
N LEU A 226 11.81 0.30 15.27
CA LEU A 226 11.36 0.98 14.05
C LEU A 226 12.50 1.79 13.44
N LYS A 227 12.56 1.82 12.12
CA LYS A 227 13.57 2.60 11.37
C LYS A 227 12.87 3.63 10.50
N PRO A 228 13.52 4.77 10.20
CA PRO A 228 13.02 5.69 9.19
C PRO A 228 12.70 4.99 7.88
N ARG A 229 11.65 5.46 7.19
CA ARG A 229 11.16 4.84 5.96
C ARG A 229 11.25 5.80 4.79
N PRO A 230 11.89 5.41 3.67
CA PRO A 230 11.95 6.25 2.48
C PRO A 230 10.54 6.43 1.91
N MET A 231 10.14 7.70 1.75
CA MET A 231 8.82 8.08 1.24
C MET A 231 8.83 8.34 -0.26
N THR A 232 10.00 8.52 -0.86
CA THR A 232 10.12 8.88 -2.28
C THR A 232 10.81 7.80 -3.09
N ARG A 233 10.57 7.82 -4.40
CA ARG A 233 11.22 6.98 -5.40
C ARG A 233 11.63 7.82 -6.61
N ASP A 234 12.76 7.45 -7.24
CA ASP A 234 13.14 7.94 -8.55
C ASP A 234 12.33 7.20 -9.62
N SER A 235 11.12 7.65 -9.88
CA SER A 235 10.16 7.07 -10.82
C SER A 235 9.34 8.18 -11.47
N ASP A 236 8.90 7.95 -12.71
CA ASP A 236 8.02 8.84 -13.47
C ASP A 236 6.54 8.45 -13.34
N TRP A 237 6.24 7.31 -12.68
CA TRP A 237 4.88 6.78 -12.50
C TRP A 237 4.49 6.72 -11.03
N GLY A 238 3.60 7.60 -10.62
CA GLY A 238 3.12 7.76 -9.24
C GLY A 238 2.73 9.19 -8.94
N ILE A 239 2.34 9.46 -7.70
CA ILE A 239 2.03 10.81 -7.23
C ILE A 239 3.33 11.59 -7.04
N PRO A 240 3.48 12.79 -7.62
CA PRO A 240 4.65 13.62 -7.37
C PRO A 240 4.88 13.86 -5.88
N ALA A 241 6.13 13.74 -5.44
CA ALA A 241 6.47 13.99 -4.03
C ALA A 241 6.30 15.49 -3.71
N PRO A 242 5.45 15.85 -2.72
CA PRO A 242 5.09 17.24 -2.46
C PRO A 242 6.08 17.95 -1.52
N PHE A 243 7.37 17.65 -1.63
CA PHE A 243 8.42 18.19 -0.79
C PHE A 243 9.32 19.15 -1.57
N GLU A 244 9.81 20.20 -0.93
CA GLU A 244 10.77 21.12 -1.54
C GLU A 244 12.04 20.38 -1.97
N GLY A 245 12.46 20.57 -3.23
CA GLY A 245 13.63 19.90 -3.82
C GLY A 245 13.39 18.45 -4.26
N ALA A 246 12.14 17.97 -4.26
CA ALA A 246 11.79 16.61 -4.66
C ALA A 246 11.34 16.50 -6.14
N GLU A 247 11.66 17.49 -6.98
CA GLU A 247 11.30 17.50 -8.39
C GLU A 247 11.82 16.22 -9.08
N GLY A 248 10.98 15.60 -9.91
CA GLY A 248 11.29 14.35 -10.59
C GLY A 248 11.25 13.11 -9.72
N LYS A 249 10.71 13.20 -8.51
CA LYS A 249 10.45 12.05 -7.63
C LYS A 249 8.95 11.85 -7.39
N THR A 250 8.57 10.60 -7.19
CA THR A 250 7.22 10.22 -6.80
C THR A 250 7.19 9.72 -5.36
N LEU A 251 6.02 9.75 -4.74
CA LEU A 251 5.81 9.09 -3.46
C LEU A 251 5.93 7.57 -3.63
N TYR A 252 6.48 6.92 -2.63
CA TYR A 252 6.48 5.46 -2.55
C TYR A 252 5.05 4.97 -2.32
N VAL A 253 4.61 4.07 -3.15
CA VAL A 253 3.22 3.58 -3.23
C VAL A 253 2.57 3.26 -1.88
N TRP A 254 3.28 2.74 -0.91
CA TRP A 254 2.74 2.43 0.41
C TRP A 254 2.48 3.66 1.30
N PHE A 255 3.04 4.82 0.96
CA PHE A 255 2.73 6.09 1.62
C PHE A 255 1.51 6.79 1.01
N GLU A 256 1.09 6.41 -0.18
CA GLU A 256 -0.13 6.92 -0.81
C GLU A 256 -1.31 5.93 -0.69
N ASN A 257 -1.08 4.66 -0.98
CA ASN A 257 -2.11 3.62 -1.05
C ASN A 257 -2.93 3.49 0.25
N VAL A 258 -2.27 3.50 1.42
CA VAL A 258 -2.98 3.43 2.72
C VAL A 258 -3.84 4.66 3.01
N LEU A 259 -3.54 5.80 2.40
CA LEU A 259 -4.36 7.02 2.46
C LEU A 259 -5.58 6.94 1.53
N GLY A 260 -5.61 5.97 0.64
CA GLY A 260 -6.73 5.69 -0.26
C GLY A 260 -8.05 5.47 0.47
N TYR A 261 -8.01 4.92 1.68
CA TYR A 261 -9.22 4.72 2.48
C TYR A 261 -9.87 6.05 2.87
N VAL A 262 -9.07 7.05 3.20
CA VAL A 262 -9.56 8.40 3.51
C VAL A 262 -10.06 9.08 2.25
N SER A 263 -9.25 9.09 1.19
CA SER A 263 -9.60 9.77 -0.07
C SER A 263 -10.81 9.15 -0.77
N ALA A 264 -10.98 7.82 -0.74
CA ALA A 264 -12.17 7.17 -1.28
C ALA A 264 -13.44 7.52 -0.47
N THR A 265 -13.30 7.75 0.84
CA THR A 265 -14.40 8.26 1.67
C THR A 265 -14.75 9.70 1.25
N ILE A 266 -13.74 10.56 1.08
CA ILE A 266 -13.91 11.94 0.60
C ILE A 266 -14.59 11.96 -0.77
N GLU A 267 -14.11 11.16 -1.72
CA GLU A 267 -14.63 11.08 -3.07
C GLU A 267 -16.10 10.65 -3.08
N TYR A 268 -16.44 9.63 -2.28
CA TYR A 268 -17.84 9.20 -2.13
C TYR A 268 -18.75 10.36 -1.73
N PHE A 269 -18.41 11.09 -0.68
CA PHE A 269 -19.26 12.17 -0.19
C PHE A 269 -19.24 13.41 -1.10
N LYS A 270 -18.13 13.72 -1.76
CA LYS A 270 -18.08 14.77 -2.79
C LYS A 270 -19.06 14.48 -3.94
N THR A 271 -19.16 13.22 -4.38
CA THR A 271 -20.05 12.82 -5.48
C THR A 271 -21.51 12.68 -5.06
N HIS A 272 -21.80 12.55 -3.76
CA HIS A 272 -23.16 12.43 -3.21
C HIS A 272 -23.69 13.74 -2.60
N GLY A 273 -23.01 14.87 -2.83
CA GLY A 273 -23.48 16.20 -2.47
C GLY A 273 -23.33 16.61 -1.00
N ASP A 274 -22.53 15.87 -0.24
CA ASP A 274 -22.22 16.20 1.16
C ASP A 274 -20.71 16.13 1.45
N PRO A 275 -19.92 17.07 0.89
CA PRO A 275 -18.47 16.96 0.81
C PRO A 275 -17.74 16.95 2.17
N ASP A 276 -18.40 17.36 3.26
CA ASP A 276 -17.80 17.39 4.60
C ASP A 276 -18.12 16.15 5.44
N ARG A 277 -19.08 15.34 5.04
CA ARG A 277 -19.59 14.22 5.84
C ARG A 277 -18.58 13.08 6.05
N TRP A 278 -17.55 12.97 5.19
CA TRP A 278 -16.46 12.01 5.39
C TRP A 278 -15.78 12.17 6.77
N LYS A 279 -15.79 13.40 7.32
CA LYS A 279 -15.23 13.71 8.65
C LYS A 279 -15.91 12.93 9.77
N GLU A 280 -17.21 12.63 9.63
CA GLU A 280 -17.95 11.84 10.60
C GLU A 280 -17.45 10.39 10.73
N TYR A 281 -16.81 9.85 9.70
CA TYR A 281 -16.19 8.52 9.73
C TYR A 281 -14.77 8.55 10.29
N TRP A 282 -14.04 9.64 10.08
CA TRP A 282 -12.64 9.71 10.41
C TRP A 282 -12.31 10.47 11.69
N PHE A 283 -13.23 11.30 12.21
CA PHE A 283 -13.00 12.11 13.42
C PHE A 283 -14.02 11.87 14.55
N ASP A 284 -15.21 11.33 14.26
CA ASP A 284 -16.16 10.96 15.31
C ASP A 284 -15.65 9.73 16.07
N LYS A 285 -15.49 9.86 17.39
CA LYS A 285 -14.95 8.80 18.27
C LYS A 285 -15.86 7.56 18.37
N ASP A 286 -17.15 7.68 18.04
CA ASP A 286 -18.08 6.56 17.96
C ASP A 286 -17.98 5.78 16.64
N SER A 287 -17.32 6.35 15.65
CA SER A 287 -17.06 5.71 14.35
C SER A 287 -15.95 4.66 14.43
N LYS A 288 -16.05 3.61 13.60
CA LYS A 288 -15.11 2.50 13.57
C LYS A 288 -14.58 2.28 12.18
N VAL A 289 -13.25 2.21 12.05
CA VAL A 289 -12.56 1.88 10.81
C VAL A 289 -12.09 0.43 10.86
N LEU A 290 -12.60 -0.40 9.94
CA LEU A 290 -12.26 -1.81 9.82
C LEU A 290 -11.49 -2.03 8.51
N CYS A 291 -10.26 -2.52 8.61
CA CYS A 291 -9.41 -2.84 7.47
C CYS A 291 -9.32 -4.36 7.29
N PHE A 292 -9.55 -4.83 6.06
CA PHE A 292 -9.40 -6.24 5.68
C PHE A 292 -8.21 -6.39 4.74
N ILE A 293 -7.22 -7.18 5.14
CA ILE A 293 -5.92 -7.23 4.46
C ILE A 293 -5.35 -8.65 4.39
N GLY A 294 -4.42 -8.87 3.48
CA GLY A 294 -3.50 -10.01 3.56
C GLY A 294 -2.38 -9.77 4.58
N LYS A 295 -1.83 -10.81 5.16
CA LYS A 295 -0.80 -10.69 6.22
C LYS A 295 0.47 -9.94 5.80
N ASP A 296 0.77 -9.87 4.52
CA ASP A 296 1.90 -9.11 4.00
C ASP A 296 1.75 -7.60 4.28
N ASN A 297 0.51 -7.15 4.45
CA ASN A 297 0.15 -5.74 4.61
C ASN A 297 0.04 -5.31 6.07
N ILE A 298 0.28 -6.22 7.05
CA ILE A 298 0.24 -5.90 8.47
C ILE A 298 1.06 -4.65 8.82
N PRO A 299 2.37 -4.57 8.47
CA PRO A 299 3.19 -3.42 8.87
C PRO A 299 2.68 -2.09 8.32
N PHE A 300 2.04 -2.11 7.16
CA PHE A 300 1.47 -0.88 6.55
C PHE A 300 0.20 -0.42 7.25
N HIS A 301 -0.64 -1.34 7.73
CA HIS A 301 -1.95 -1.01 8.31
C HIS A 301 -1.94 -0.86 9.82
N THR A 302 -0.98 -1.49 10.52
CA THR A 302 -0.89 -1.42 11.98
C THR A 302 0.22 -0.49 12.48
N ILE A 303 1.17 -0.13 11.62
CA ILE A 303 2.34 0.69 11.97
C ILE A 303 2.38 1.97 11.12
N ILE A 304 2.57 1.86 9.80
CA ILE A 304 2.81 3.03 8.94
C ILE A 304 1.56 3.91 8.85
N PHE A 305 0.41 3.34 8.52
CA PHE A 305 -0.84 4.10 8.39
C PHE A 305 -1.24 4.80 9.69
N PRO A 306 -1.30 4.13 10.86
CA PRO A 306 -1.55 4.82 12.12
C PRO A 306 -0.51 5.90 12.43
N ALA A 307 0.77 5.67 12.18
CA ALA A 307 1.81 6.69 12.38
C ALA A 307 1.62 7.92 11.49
N LEU A 308 1.23 7.72 10.22
CA LEU A 308 0.92 8.83 9.31
C LEU A 308 -0.27 9.64 9.81
N LEU A 309 -1.36 8.98 10.23
CA LEU A 309 -2.52 9.66 10.79
C LEU A 309 -2.16 10.47 12.05
N LEU A 310 -1.36 9.90 12.95
CA LEU A 310 -0.85 10.60 14.14
C LEU A 310 0.03 11.80 13.78
N ALA A 311 0.85 11.68 12.72
CA ALA A 311 1.78 12.72 12.30
C ALA A 311 1.10 14.00 11.80
N THR A 312 -0.17 13.95 11.43
CA THR A 312 -0.94 15.16 11.03
C THR A 312 -1.38 16.01 12.22
N HIS A 313 -1.45 15.45 13.42
CA HIS A 313 -2.02 16.07 14.64
C HIS A 313 -3.49 16.46 14.51
N GLU A 314 -4.23 15.94 13.53
CA GLU A 314 -5.64 16.28 13.27
C GLU A 314 -6.64 15.45 14.07
N GLY A 315 -6.18 14.39 14.74
CA GLY A 315 -7.03 13.56 15.58
C GLY A 315 -7.85 12.51 14.84
N TYR A 316 -7.37 12.05 13.70
CA TYR A 316 -7.96 10.93 12.94
C TYR A 316 -8.25 9.72 13.83
N ASN A 317 -9.34 9.02 13.56
CA ASN A 317 -9.59 7.70 14.10
C ASN A 317 -8.59 6.70 13.54
N LEU A 318 -7.85 6.03 14.41
CA LEU A 318 -6.98 4.92 14.01
C LEU A 318 -7.82 3.68 13.69
N PRO A 319 -7.33 2.73 12.88
CA PRO A 319 -8.04 1.49 12.59
C PRO A 319 -8.51 0.79 13.87
N TRP A 320 -9.83 0.60 14.01
CA TRP A 320 -10.43 -0.10 15.15
C TRP A 320 -10.15 -1.61 15.06
N ASN A 321 -10.14 -2.17 13.83
CA ASN A 321 -9.76 -3.56 13.58
C ASN A 321 -8.97 -3.65 12.27
N VAL A 322 -7.93 -4.49 12.26
CA VAL A 322 -7.17 -4.88 11.07
C VAL A 322 -7.28 -6.38 10.92
N SER A 323 -8.37 -6.81 10.28
CA SER A 323 -8.62 -8.23 9.99
C SER A 323 -7.64 -8.73 8.93
N THR A 324 -6.89 -9.77 9.28
CA THR A 324 -5.73 -10.20 8.51
C THR A 324 -5.89 -11.65 8.06
N ASN A 325 -5.97 -11.86 6.75
CA ASN A 325 -6.02 -13.18 6.15
C ASN A 325 -4.61 -13.77 5.99
N GLU A 326 -4.47 -15.05 6.29
CA GLU A 326 -3.28 -15.82 5.92
C GLU A 326 -3.19 -15.99 4.39
N TRP A 327 -2.04 -16.41 3.88
CA TRP A 327 -1.87 -16.64 2.45
C TRP A 327 -2.74 -17.78 1.96
N LEU A 328 -3.45 -17.55 0.87
CA LEU A 328 -4.09 -18.63 0.14
C LEU A 328 -3.02 -19.37 -0.66
N ASN A 329 -2.82 -20.64 -0.30
CA ASN A 329 -1.91 -21.52 -1.02
C ASN A 329 -2.67 -22.30 -2.09
N PHE A 330 -2.05 -22.47 -3.25
CA PHE A 330 -2.51 -23.31 -4.35
C PHE A 330 -1.44 -24.40 -4.57
N GLU A 331 -1.82 -25.66 -4.48
CA GLU A 331 -0.89 -26.81 -4.61
C GLU A 331 0.38 -26.69 -3.72
N GLY A 332 0.19 -26.26 -2.47
CA GLY A 332 1.29 -26.08 -1.51
C GLY A 332 2.16 -24.83 -1.71
N GLN A 333 1.87 -24.01 -2.71
CA GLN A 333 2.61 -22.77 -3.00
C GLN A 333 1.74 -21.54 -2.78
N LYS A 334 2.36 -20.42 -2.34
CA LYS A 334 1.68 -19.13 -2.23
C LYS A 334 1.19 -18.69 -3.61
N SER A 335 -0.08 -18.29 -3.71
CA SER A 335 -0.62 -17.67 -4.93
C SER A 335 0.16 -16.42 -5.33
N SER A 336 0.54 -16.32 -6.60
CA SER A 336 1.42 -15.26 -7.11
C SER A 336 1.12 -14.91 -8.55
N LYS A 337 0.84 -13.63 -8.82
CA LYS A 337 0.63 -13.11 -10.18
C LYS A 337 1.88 -13.26 -11.06
N SER A 338 3.04 -12.90 -10.54
CA SER A 338 4.30 -12.92 -11.29
C SER A 338 4.78 -14.33 -11.63
N ARG A 339 4.41 -15.33 -10.82
CA ARG A 339 4.72 -16.75 -11.05
C ARG A 339 3.62 -17.53 -11.77
N LYS A 340 2.48 -16.89 -12.04
CA LYS A 340 1.26 -17.50 -12.62
C LYS A 340 0.77 -18.70 -11.80
N ILE A 341 0.85 -18.62 -10.46
CA ILE A 341 0.37 -19.64 -9.53
C ILE A 341 -0.92 -19.14 -8.89
N GLY A 342 -2.02 -19.88 -9.05
CA GLY A 342 -3.31 -19.55 -8.44
C GLY A 342 -4.48 -19.78 -9.37
N ILE A 343 -5.67 -19.48 -8.86
CA ILE A 343 -6.93 -19.46 -9.63
C ILE A 343 -7.32 -18.00 -9.82
N TRP A 344 -7.58 -17.61 -11.06
CA TRP A 344 -7.97 -16.25 -11.43
C TRP A 344 -9.48 -16.08 -11.27
N ILE A 345 -9.94 -14.82 -11.14
CA ILE A 345 -11.35 -14.52 -10.81
C ILE A 345 -12.20 -14.12 -12.03
N ASP A 346 -11.61 -14.13 -13.22
CA ASP A 346 -12.26 -13.88 -14.51
C ASP A 346 -13.13 -15.03 -15.06
#